data_7799dc735e62af2c833ff94e57c8a78f
#
_entry.id   7799dc735e62af2c833ff94e57c8a78f
#
_cell.length_a   1.000
_cell.length_b   1.000
_cell.length_c   1.000
_cell.angle_alpha   90.00
_cell.angle_beta   90.00
_cell.angle_gamma   90.00
#
_symmetry.space_group_name_H-M   'P 1'
#
loop_
_entity.id
_entity.type
_entity.pdbx_description
1 polymer ?
#
loop_
_entity_poly.entity_id
_entity_poly.type
_entity_poly.pdbx_seq_one_letter_code
_entity_poly.pdbx_strand_id
1 'polypeptide(L)'
;MDLWINTAKADLLKVLSRVDGLVLNYDEAELLTGKSNPVTAGRDILRMGPRFVVVKKGEHGALLIHKDGLAAVPAYPTERVVDPTGCGDTFAGGMMGALAGASGDHSSFEAVRRALVAGTIVASFNIEAFSLDRLKTLSRAEIDGRTAEYASMLRV
;
A
#
# COMPACT_ATOMS: atom_id res chain seq x y z
N MET A 1 -12.96 0.94 3.10
CA MET A 1 -13.61 1.04 1.74
C MET A 1 -14.89 0.23 1.65
N ASP A 2 -15.10 -0.75 2.50
CA ASP A 2 -16.23 -1.69 2.53
C ASP A 2 -17.61 -1.02 2.45
N LEU A 3 -17.80 0.08 3.19
CA LEU A 3 -19.03 0.84 3.14
C LEU A 3 -19.41 1.25 1.71
N TRP A 4 -18.47 1.80 0.97
CA TRP A 4 -18.72 2.29 -0.39
C TRP A 4 -18.92 1.15 -1.38
N ILE A 5 -18.23 0.03 -1.21
CA ILE A 5 -18.43 -1.16 -2.05
C ILE A 5 -19.85 -1.71 -1.87
N ASN A 6 -20.35 -1.70 -0.63
CA ASN A 6 -21.65 -2.26 -0.30
C ASN A 6 -22.83 -1.31 -0.60
N THR A 7 -22.64 0.01 -0.46
CA THR A 7 -23.75 0.99 -0.48
C THR A 7 -23.77 1.89 -1.71
N ALA A 8 -22.63 2.10 -2.36
CA ALA A 8 -22.47 3.05 -3.48
C ALA A 8 -21.52 2.52 -4.57
N LYS A 9 -21.58 1.22 -4.88
CA LYS A 9 -20.65 0.58 -5.83
C LYS A 9 -20.62 1.25 -7.20
N ALA A 10 -21.77 1.69 -7.70
CA ALA A 10 -21.82 2.36 -9.01
C ALA A 10 -21.04 3.69 -9.03
N ASP A 11 -21.12 4.46 -7.96
CA ASP A 11 -20.37 5.72 -7.85
C ASP A 11 -18.90 5.47 -7.56
N LEU A 12 -18.57 4.45 -6.77
CA LEU A 12 -17.19 4.00 -6.58
C LEU A 12 -16.53 3.64 -7.93
N LEU A 13 -17.21 2.90 -8.81
CA LEU A 13 -16.68 2.56 -10.13
C LEU A 13 -16.43 3.79 -11.00
N LYS A 14 -17.26 4.84 -10.91
CA LYS A 14 -17.01 6.12 -11.58
C LYS A 14 -15.75 6.81 -11.05
N VAL A 15 -15.49 6.72 -9.75
CA VAL A 15 -14.25 7.26 -9.16
C VAL A 15 -13.04 6.44 -9.64
N LEU A 16 -13.14 5.10 -9.61
CA LEU A 16 -12.05 4.23 -10.05
C LEU A 16 -11.63 4.48 -11.51
N SER A 17 -12.58 4.83 -12.38
CA SER A 17 -12.27 5.16 -13.78
C SER A 17 -11.50 6.48 -13.96
N ARG A 18 -11.26 7.26 -12.88
CA ARG A 18 -10.67 8.62 -12.92
C ARG A 18 -9.43 8.78 -12.04
N VAL A 19 -9.02 7.72 -11.34
CA VAL A 19 -7.83 7.74 -10.48
C VAL A 19 -6.69 6.94 -11.09
N ASP A 20 -5.46 7.34 -10.82
CA ASP A 20 -4.27 6.64 -11.32
C ASP A 20 -3.97 5.36 -10.55
N GLY A 21 -4.36 5.27 -9.29
CA GLY A 21 -4.09 4.11 -8.47
C GLY A 21 -5.13 3.82 -7.41
N LEU A 22 -5.18 2.58 -6.98
CA LEU A 22 -6.01 2.12 -5.89
C LEU A 22 -5.19 1.35 -4.87
N VAL A 23 -5.34 1.71 -3.60
CA VAL A 23 -4.77 0.98 -2.47
C VAL A 23 -5.92 0.45 -1.62
N LEU A 24 -5.97 -0.86 -1.42
CA LEU A 24 -7.03 -1.52 -0.66
C LEU A 24 -6.47 -2.72 0.10
N ASN A 25 -7.22 -3.26 1.05
CA ASN A 25 -6.84 -4.50 1.70
C ASN A 25 -7.33 -5.74 0.91
N TYR A 26 -6.93 -6.92 1.37
CA TYR A 26 -7.28 -8.20 0.75
C TYR A 26 -8.80 -8.41 0.67
N ASP A 27 -9.50 -8.19 1.80
CA ASP A 27 -10.95 -8.43 1.90
C ASP A 27 -11.74 -7.45 1.03
N GLU A 28 -11.30 -6.20 0.96
CA GLU A 28 -11.87 -5.18 0.07
C GLU A 28 -11.69 -5.55 -1.41
N ALA A 29 -10.55 -6.11 -1.77
CA ALA A 29 -10.30 -6.56 -3.14
C ALA A 29 -11.22 -7.72 -3.53
N GLU A 30 -11.41 -8.68 -2.63
CA GLU A 30 -12.35 -9.78 -2.79
C GLU A 30 -13.80 -9.29 -2.86
N LEU A 31 -14.20 -8.40 -1.94
CA LEU A 31 -15.55 -7.84 -1.89
C LEU A 31 -15.90 -7.05 -3.16
N LEU A 32 -14.93 -6.30 -3.70
CA LEU A 32 -15.13 -5.49 -4.92
C LEU A 32 -15.27 -6.34 -6.17
N THR A 33 -14.50 -7.44 -6.28
CA THR A 33 -14.34 -8.22 -7.50
C THR A 33 -14.99 -9.62 -7.46
N GLY A 34 -15.26 -10.14 -6.27
CA GLY A 34 -15.68 -11.53 -6.06
C GLY A 34 -14.54 -12.55 -6.28
N LYS A 35 -13.27 -12.09 -6.27
CA LYS A 35 -12.09 -12.94 -6.50
C LYS A 35 -11.25 -13.02 -5.26
N SER A 36 -11.07 -14.23 -4.71
CA SER A 36 -10.21 -14.48 -3.54
C SER A 36 -8.71 -14.46 -3.86
N ASN A 37 -8.30 -14.64 -5.10
CA ASN A 37 -6.89 -14.49 -5.48
C ASN A 37 -6.54 -13.00 -5.69
N PRO A 38 -5.62 -12.41 -4.91
CA PRO A 38 -5.34 -10.97 -4.95
C PRO A 38 -4.74 -10.49 -6.28
N VAL A 39 -4.02 -11.36 -7.00
CA VAL A 39 -3.49 -11.01 -8.33
C VAL A 39 -4.61 -10.93 -9.35
N THR A 40 -5.54 -11.89 -9.33
CA THR A 40 -6.70 -11.88 -10.21
C THR A 40 -7.63 -10.71 -9.89
N ALA A 41 -7.91 -10.46 -8.60
CA ALA A 41 -8.68 -9.31 -8.14
C ALA A 41 -8.05 -8.00 -8.62
N GLY A 42 -6.75 -7.82 -8.41
CA GLY A 42 -6.03 -6.62 -8.85
C GLY A 42 -6.07 -6.41 -10.36
N ARG A 43 -5.97 -7.48 -11.16
CA ARG A 43 -6.11 -7.40 -12.62
C ARG A 43 -7.53 -7.01 -13.05
N ASP A 44 -8.54 -7.47 -12.34
CA ASP A 44 -9.94 -7.06 -12.60
C ASP A 44 -10.12 -5.57 -12.26
N ILE A 45 -9.53 -5.09 -11.16
CA ILE A 45 -9.58 -3.69 -10.76
C ILE A 45 -8.83 -2.79 -11.77
N LEU A 46 -7.67 -3.22 -12.30
CA LEU A 46 -6.98 -2.46 -13.35
C LEU A 46 -7.90 -2.20 -14.56
N ARG A 47 -8.77 -3.16 -14.92
CA ARG A 47 -9.75 -2.98 -16.00
C ARG A 47 -10.87 -1.99 -15.67
N MET A 48 -11.03 -1.61 -14.41
CA MET A 48 -11.99 -0.59 -13.97
C MET A 48 -11.46 0.84 -14.11
N GLY A 49 -10.13 1.03 -14.40
CA GLY A 49 -9.55 2.34 -14.70
C GLY A 49 -8.17 2.62 -14.15
N PRO A 50 -7.83 2.22 -12.90
CA PRO A 50 -6.53 2.55 -12.31
C PRO A 50 -5.36 2.00 -13.13
N ARG A 51 -4.23 2.71 -13.13
CA ARG A 51 -2.97 2.29 -13.75
C ARG A 51 -2.19 1.30 -12.88
N PHE A 52 -2.42 1.35 -11.57
CA PHE A 52 -1.86 0.41 -10.61
C PHE A 52 -2.84 0.08 -9.48
N VAL A 53 -2.69 -1.09 -8.91
CA VAL A 53 -3.45 -1.54 -7.73
C VAL A 53 -2.48 -2.10 -6.70
N VAL A 54 -2.63 -1.67 -5.46
CA VAL A 54 -1.89 -2.21 -4.31
C VAL A 54 -2.86 -2.95 -3.40
N VAL A 55 -2.64 -4.24 -3.23
CA VAL A 55 -3.40 -5.08 -2.30
C VAL A 55 -2.57 -5.33 -1.03
N LYS A 56 -2.99 -4.73 0.08
CA LYS A 56 -2.38 -4.92 1.40
C LYS A 56 -2.84 -6.24 2.00
N LYS A 57 -1.94 -6.95 2.66
CA LYS A 57 -2.17 -8.27 3.26
C LYS A 57 -1.75 -8.34 4.74
N GLY A 58 -1.86 -7.23 5.46
CA GLY A 58 -1.47 -7.15 6.87
C GLY A 58 0.00 -7.55 7.09
N GLU A 59 0.23 -8.49 8.00
CA GLU A 59 1.55 -9.03 8.33
C GLU A 59 2.24 -9.76 7.16
N HIS A 60 1.51 -10.10 6.12
CA HIS A 60 2.07 -10.72 4.90
C HIS A 60 2.54 -9.70 3.85
N GLY A 61 2.49 -8.39 4.17
CA GLY A 61 2.97 -7.34 3.30
C GLY A 61 1.96 -6.86 2.27
N ALA A 62 2.43 -6.53 1.05
CA ALA A 62 1.59 -5.97 0.00
C ALA A 62 2.02 -6.45 -1.40
N LEU A 63 1.04 -6.48 -2.30
CA LEU A 63 1.24 -6.78 -3.72
C LEU A 63 0.94 -5.54 -4.55
N LEU A 64 1.83 -5.21 -5.47
CA LEU A 64 1.59 -4.26 -6.55
C LEU A 64 1.19 -5.03 -7.81
N ILE A 65 0.06 -4.68 -8.37
CA ILE A 65 -0.41 -5.15 -9.67
C ILE A 65 -0.41 -3.95 -10.62
N HIS A 66 0.34 -4.04 -11.70
CA HIS A 66 0.52 -3.00 -12.70
C HIS A 66 0.48 -3.63 -14.10
N LYS A 67 0.20 -2.85 -15.14
CA LYS A 67 0.23 -3.34 -16.53
C LYS A 67 1.61 -3.88 -16.94
N ASP A 68 2.68 -3.26 -16.41
CA ASP A 68 4.07 -3.60 -16.76
C ASP A 68 4.69 -4.66 -15.84
N GLY A 69 3.98 -5.15 -14.80
CA GLY A 69 4.50 -6.19 -13.94
C GLY A 69 3.77 -6.37 -12.62
N LEU A 70 4.36 -7.23 -11.80
CA LEU A 70 3.94 -7.51 -10.42
C LEU A 70 5.13 -7.29 -9.50
N ALA A 71 4.88 -6.76 -8.31
CA ALA A 71 5.86 -6.74 -7.23
C ALA A 71 5.21 -7.18 -5.92
N ALA A 72 5.99 -7.88 -5.11
CA ALA A 72 5.59 -8.28 -3.75
C ALA A 72 6.60 -7.70 -2.77
N VAL A 73 6.10 -7.09 -1.71
CA VAL A 73 6.91 -6.53 -0.64
C VAL A 73 6.40 -7.13 0.67
N PRO A 74 7.23 -7.90 1.43
CA PRO A 74 6.83 -8.42 2.73
C PRO A 74 6.60 -7.28 3.73
N ALA A 75 5.93 -7.54 4.84
CA ALA A 75 5.90 -6.60 5.95
C ALA A 75 7.30 -6.46 6.56
N TYR A 76 7.62 -5.30 7.13
CA TYR A 76 8.82 -5.16 7.95
C TYR A 76 8.66 -5.99 9.24
N PRO A 77 9.61 -6.88 9.57
CA PRO A 77 9.51 -7.76 10.73
C PRO A 77 9.81 -6.99 12.03
N THR A 78 8.79 -6.36 12.62
CA THR A 78 8.91 -5.71 13.92
C THR A 78 8.59 -6.69 15.05
N GLU A 79 9.38 -6.62 16.14
CA GLU A 79 9.11 -7.38 17.38
C GLU A 79 8.07 -6.66 18.26
N ARG A 80 7.89 -5.35 18.06
CA ARG A 80 7.01 -4.51 18.86
C ARG A 80 5.70 -4.24 18.12
N VAL A 81 4.68 -5.00 18.45
CA VAL A 81 3.32 -4.81 17.94
C VAL A 81 2.44 -4.30 19.09
N VAL A 82 2.01 -3.04 19.01
CA VAL A 82 1.18 -2.38 20.04
C VAL A 82 -0.23 -2.15 19.53
N ASP A 83 -0.39 -1.48 18.39
CA ASP A 83 -1.71 -1.16 17.84
C ASP A 83 -1.65 -1.13 16.30
N PRO A 84 -2.37 -2.03 15.60
CA PRO A 84 -2.42 -2.04 14.15
C PRO A 84 -3.35 -0.98 13.55
N THR A 85 -4.11 -0.25 14.39
CA THR A 85 -5.03 0.79 13.93
C THR A 85 -4.29 1.89 13.19
N GLY A 86 -4.79 2.26 12.02
CA GLY A 86 -4.17 3.30 11.19
C GLY A 86 -2.95 2.85 10.37
N CYS A 87 -2.43 1.61 10.53
CA CYS A 87 -1.32 1.13 9.70
C CYS A 87 -1.63 1.18 8.20
N GLY A 88 -2.88 0.90 7.82
CA GLY A 88 -3.33 0.97 6.43
C GLY A 88 -3.27 2.38 5.85
N ASP A 89 -3.71 3.37 6.62
CA ASP A 89 -3.70 4.79 6.23
C ASP A 89 -2.27 5.33 6.24
N THR A 90 -1.47 4.93 7.23
CA THR A 90 -0.05 5.27 7.32
C THR A 90 0.74 4.69 6.14
N PHE A 91 0.44 3.46 5.73
CA PHE A 91 1.01 2.85 4.53
C PHE A 91 0.68 3.68 3.28
N ALA A 92 -0.59 4.03 3.10
CA ALA A 92 -1.02 4.85 1.97
C ALA A 92 -0.37 6.24 2.00
N GLY A 93 -0.30 6.88 3.16
CA GLY A 93 0.38 8.17 3.37
C GLY A 93 1.87 8.12 3.04
N GLY A 94 2.58 7.08 3.49
CA GLY A 94 3.99 6.85 3.15
C GLY A 94 4.21 6.65 1.65
N MET A 95 3.34 5.89 0.99
CA MET A 95 3.35 5.75 -0.48
C MET A 95 3.15 7.10 -1.17
N MET A 96 2.12 7.85 -0.78
CA MET A 96 1.81 9.15 -1.39
C MET A 96 2.94 10.16 -1.21
N GLY A 97 3.56 10.19 -0.02
CA GLY A 97 4.73 11.03 0.24
C GLY A 97 5.91 10.69 -0.68
N ALA A 98 6.18 9.40 -0.89
CA ALA A 98 7.24 8.95 -1.79
C ALA A 98 6.93 9.28 -3.26
N LEU A 99 5.69 9.09 -3.71
CA LEU A 99 5.27 9.45 -5.06
C LEU A 99 5.35 10.96 -5.30
N ALA A 100 4.90 11.77 -4.34
CA ALA A 100 4.96 13.23 -4.44
C ALA A 100 6.40 13.77 -4.55
N GLY A 101 7.36 13.08 -3.93
CA GLY A 101 8.79 13.43 -4.03
C GLY A 101 9.52 12.84 -5.24
N ALA A 102 8.88 11.97 -6.01
CA ALA A 102 9.49 11.37 -7.19
C ALA A 102 9.49 12.32 -8.39
N SER A 103 10.44 12.15 -9.29
CA SER A 103 10.47 12.83 -10.60
C SER A 103 9.88 11.92 -11.68
N GLY A 104 9.21 12.51 -12.67
CA GLY A 104 8.67 11.80 -13.84
C GLY A 104 7.27 11.22 -13.61
N ASP A 105 6.95 10.10 -14.24
CA ASP A 105 5.62 9.47 -14.15
C ASP A 105 5.45 8.76 -12.80
N HIS A 106 4.69 9.40 -11.90
CA HIS A 106 4.38 8.88 -10.56
C HIS A 106 3.60 7.56 -10.57
N SER A 107 2.97 7.21 -11.67
CA SER A 107 2.23 5.95 -11.83
C SER A 107 3.04 4.86 -12.56
N SER A 108 4.32 5.11 -12.89
CA SER A 108 5.18 4.09 -13.47
C SER A 108 5.43 2.94 -12.48
N PHE A 109 5.64 1.73 -13.01
CA PHE A 109 5.89 0.54 -12.19
C PHE A 109 7.00 0.75 -11.16
N GLU A 110 8.13 1.35 -11.58
CA GLU A 110 9.27 1.60 -10.72
C GLU A 110 9.01 2.66 -9.64
N ALA A 111 8.28 3.73 -9.97
CA ALA A 111 7.90 4.75 -8.98
C ALA A 111 6.98 4.15 -7.92
N VAL A 112 5.95 3.41 -8.33
CA VAL A 112 5.00 2.79 -7.41
C VAL A 112 5.67 1.68 -6.60
N ARG A 113 6.58 0.89 -7.19
CA ARG A 113 7.34 -0.15 -6.47
C ARG A 113 8.20 0.45 -5.35
N ARG A 114 8.87 1.57 -5.60
CA ARG A 114 9.61 2.30 -4.56
C ARG A 114 8.69 2.88 -3.48
N ALA A 115 7.56 3.42 -3.89
CA ALA A 115 6.55 3.95 -2.97
C ALA A 115 5.95 2.84 -2.07
N LEU A 116 5.78 1.63 -2.61
CA LEU A 116 5.34 0.46 -1.84
C LEU A 116 6.28 0.18 -0.65
N VAL A 117 7.59 0.24 -0.89
CA VAL A 117 8.60 0.10 0.17
C VAL A 117 8.46 1.22 1.20
N ALA A 118 8.37 2.47 0.76
CA ALA A 118 8.21 3.61 1.66
C ALA A 118 6.96 3.49 2.55
N GLY A 119 5.82 3.08 1.96
CA GLY A 119 4.59 2.79 2.70
C GLY A 119 4.78 1.69 3.76
N THR A 120 5.45 0.60 3.40
CA THR A 120 5.77 -0.50 4.31
C THR A 120 6.61 -0.03 5.50
N ILE A 121 7.65 0.76 5.24
CA ILE A 121 8.54 1.28 6.29
C ILE A 121 7.80 2.23 7.23
N VAL A 122 7.04 3.19 6.72
CA VAL A 122 6.33 4.15 7.58
C VAL A 122 5.24 3.45 8.40
N ALA A 123 4.51 2.51 7.81
CA ALA A 123 3.51 1.70 8.53
C ALA A 123 4.13 0.85 9.65
N SER A 124 5.37 0.37 9.48
CA SER A 124 6.05 -0.40 10.51
C SER A 124 6.40 0.40 11.77
N PHE A 125 6.50 1.72 11.67
CA PHE A 125 6.62 2.59 12.84
C PHE A 125 5.28 2.83 13.53
N ASN A 126 4.18 2.95 12.75
CA ASN A 126 2.86 3.18 13.34
C ASN A 126 2.45 2.06 14.30
N ILE A 127 2.70 0.81 13.93
CA ILE A 127 2.29 -0.35 14.74
C ILE A 127 3.01 -0.43 16.11
N GLU A 128 4.14 0.26 16.29
CA GLU A 128 4.97 0.22 17.49
C GLU A 128 4.45 1.07 18.66
N ALA A 129 3.39 1.89 18.44
CA ALA A 129 2.80 2.71 19.48
C ALA A 129 1.29 2.90 19.23
N PHE A 130 0.60 3.44 20.24
CA PHE A 130 -0.83 3.73 20.12
C PHE A 130 -1.06 4.95 19.22
N SER A 131 -2.04 4.86 18.32
CA SER A 131 -2.46 5.96 17.46
C SER A 131 -1.29 6.59 16.65
N LEU A 132 -1.13 7.91 16.69
CA LEU A 132 -0.12 8.68 15.98
C LEU A 132 1.15 8.95 16.81
N ASP A 133 1.27 8.41 18.01
CA ASP A 133 2.32 8.84 18.95
C ASP A 133 3.72 8.58 18.41
N ARG A 134 3.94 7.45 17.73
CA ARG A 134 5.23 7.17 17.10
C ARG A 134 5.48 8.07 15.87
N LEU A 135 4.47 8.32 15.08
CA LEU A 135 4.61 9.13 13.86
C LEU A 135 4.93 10.60 14.15
N LYS A 136 4.42 11.16 15.27
CA LYS A 136 4.70 12.56 15.68
C LYS A 136 6.18 12.80 15.97
N THR A 137 6.91 11.78 16.37
CA THR A 137 8.33 11.87 16.77
C THR A 137 9.26 11.25 15.72
N LEU A 138 8.71 10.70 14.64
CA LEU A 138 9.48 9.98 13.62
C LEU A 138 10.34 10.94 12.81
N SER A 139 11.64 10.73 12.83
CA SER A 139 12.60 11.50 12.04
C SER A 139 12.88 10.87 10.68
N ARG A 140 13.37 11.69 9.75
CA ARG A 140 13.80 11.21 8.43
C ARG A 140 14.96 10.20 8.55
N ALA A 141 15.90 10.43 9.47
CA ALA A 141 17.03 9.54 9.69
C ALA A 141 16.60 8.13 10.12
N GLU A 142 15.56 8.01 10.94
CA GLU A 142 15.01 6.71 11.35
C GLU A 142 14.35 5.99 10.18
N ILE A 143 13.62 6.73 9.33
CA ILE A 143 13.02 6.15 8.10
C ILE A 143 14.11 5.63 7.17
N ASP A 144 15.16 6.43 6.94
CA ASP A 144 16.26 6.06 6.05
C ASP A 144 17.05 4.88 6.61
N GLY A 145 17.30 4.82 7.92
CA GLY A 145 17.95 3.71 8.60
C GLY A 145 17.15 2.41 8.46
N ARG A 146 15.84 2.44 8.75
CA ARG A 146 14.98 1.26 8.62
C ARG A 146 14.82 0.84 7.15
N THR A 147 14.82 1.78 6.22
CA THR A 147 14.79 1.47 4.79
C THR A 147 16.05 0.72 4.36
N ALA A 148 17.23 1.15 4.83
CA ALA A 148 18.49 0.47 4.52
C ALA A 148 18.55 -0.93 5.12
N GLU A 149 18.11 -1.09 6.36
CA GLU A 149 17.98 -2.38 7.03
C GLU A 149 17.06 -3.32 6.26
N TYR A 150 15.85 -2.85 5.93
CA TYR A 150 14.88 -3.62 5.18
C TYR A 150 15.39 -4.03 3.80
N ALA A 151 16.07 -3.14 3.10
CA ALA A 151 16.70 -3.45 1.82
C ALA A 151 17.76 -4.56 1.95
N SER A 152 18.49 -4.62 3.08
CA SER A 152 19.47 -5.68 3.35
C SER A 152 18.82 -7.05 3.55
N MET A 153 17.62 -7.09 4.15
CA MET A 153 16.86 -8.33 4.36
C MET A 153 16.31 -8.92 3.05
N LEU A 154 16.10 -8.08 2.03
CA LEU A 154 15.52 -8.50 0.74
C LEU A 154 16.59 -8.89 -0.31
N ARG A 155 17.87 -8.74 -0.01
CA ARG A 155 18.94 -9.16 -0.92
C ARG A 155 19.11 -10.68 -0.88
N VAL A 156 19.12 -11.28 -2.05
CA VAL A 156 19.40 -12.71 -2.30
C VAL A 156 20.74 -12.83 -3.02
#